data_8c3809e895b36684ed713752aa6f14a7
#
_entry.id   8c3809e895b36684ed713752aa6f14a7
#
_cell.length_a   1.000
_cell.length_b   1.000
_cell.length_c   1.000
_cell.angle_alpha   90.00
_cell.angle_beta   90.00
_cell.angle_gamma   90.00
#
_symmetry.space_group_name_H-M   'P 1'
#
loop_
_entity.id
_entity.type
_entity.pdbx_description
1 polymer ?
#
loop_
_entity_poly.entity_id
_entity_poly.type
_entity_poly.pdbx_seq_one_letter_code
_entity_poly.pdbx_strand_id
1 'polypeptide(L)'
;MTTLPRRILFVDDEEILRDTIEEMLIMLGYDVELARDAKEALEIARKEYFPLIITDLMMPEIDGTQLCKQLREINETAVIYAFSGYLTELDSEQLKDVGFDGHLCKPVKFEVLKHAIEGAFEKIHQRQGRAANTP
;
A
#
# COMPACT_ATOMS: atom_id res chain seq x y z
N MET A 1 18.87 18.18 0.69
CA MET A 1 17.46 17.74 0.76
C MET A 1 17.35 16.27 0.44
N THR A 2 16.82 15.52 1.36
CA THR A 2 16.56 14.11 1.11
C THR A 2 15.22 13.98 0.39
N THR A 3 15.24 13.43 -0.81
CA THR A 3 14.01 13.06 -1.50
C THR A 3 13.48 11.78 -0.88
N LEU A 4 12.17 11.70 -0.72
CA LEU A 4 11.53 10.48 -0.24
C LEU A 4 11.74 9.35 -1.25
N PRO A 5 12.00 8.12 -0.78
CA PRO A 5 12.05 6.98 -1.69
C PRO A 5 10.69 6.82 -2.37
N ARG A 6 10.71 6.63 -3.67
CA ARG A 6 9.49 6.41 -4.47
C ARG A 6 9.28 4.90 -4.64
N ARG A 7 9.19 4.20 -3.51
CA ARG A 7 9.10 2.75 -3.47
C ARG A 7 7.73 2.31 -2.99
N ILE A 8 7.18 1.33 -3.68
CA ILE A 8 5.84 0.78 -3.39
C ILE A 8 5.96 -0.72 -3.25
N LEU A 9 5.39 -1.28 -2.19
CA LEU A 9 5.20 -2.71 -2.04
C LEU A 9 3.77 -3.03 -2.45
N PHE A 10 3.60 -3.89 -3.44
CA PHE A 10 2.28 -4.34 -3.92
C PHE A 10 2.10 -5.82 -3.61
N VAL A 11 1.02 -6.15 -2.90
CA VAL A 11 0.73 -7.50 -2.41
C VAL A 11 -0.57 -8.02 -3.02
N ASP A 12 -0.48 -9.09 -3.81
CA ASP A 12 -1.65 -9.73 -4.40
C ASP A 12 -1.27 -11.15 -4.82
N ASP A 13 -2.17 -12.12 -4.65
CA ASP A 13 -1.90 -13.51 -4.99
C ASP A 13 -2.10 -13.83 -6.48
N GLU A 14 -2.66 -12.91 -7.27
CA GLU A 14 -2.86 -13.08 -8.70
C GLU A 14 -1.65 -12.58 -9.49
N GLU A 15 -0.95 -13.50 -10.16
CA GLU A 15 0.26 -13.17 -10.91
C GLU A 15 0.02 -12.14 -12.02
N ILE A 16 -1.05 -12.33 -12.80
CA ILE A 16 -1.37 -11.42 -13.92
C ILE A 16 -1.63 -10.02 -13.41
N LEU A 17 -2.34 -9.89 -12.30
CA LEU A 17 -2.63 -8.60 -11.72
C LEU A 17 -1.36 -7.93 -11.17
N ARG A 18 -0.49 -8.70 -10.52
CA ARG A 18 0.80 -8.17 -10.05
C ARG A 18 1.60 -7.58 -11.22
N ASP A 19 1.70 -8.32 -12.32
CA ASP A 19 2.45 -7.86 -13.49
C ASP A 19 1.85 -6.60 -14.10
N THR A 20 0.52 -6.54 -14.18
CA THR A 20 -0.19 -5.37 -14.73
C THR A 20 0.02 -4.13 -13.87
N ILE A 21 -0.13 -4.26 -12.56
CA ILE A 21 0.05 -3.14 -11.63
C ILE A 21 1.52 -2.69 -11.61
N GLU A 22 2.44 -3.64 -11.65
CA GLU A 22 3.86 -3.32 -11.72
C GLU A 22 4.19 -2.43 -12.92
N GLU A 23 3.70 -2.81 -14.11
CA GLU A 23 3.90 -2.01 -15.32
C GLU A 23 3.35 -0.58 -15.16
N MET A 24 2.15 -0.46 -14.62
CA MET A 24 1.53 0.85 -14.40
C MET A 24 2.36 1.71 -13.46
N LEU A 25 2.82 1.14 -12.34
CA LEU A 25 3.60 1.87 -11.35
C LEU A 25 4.97 2.28 -11.88
N ILE A 26 5.62 1.41 -12.66
CA ILE A 26 6.88 1.74 -13.31
C ILE A 26 6.69 2.88 -14.30
N MET A 27 5.61 2.86 -15.09
CA MET A 27 5.28 3.95 -16.02
C MET A 27 5.08 5.29 -15.29
N LEU A 28 4.58 5.24 -14.05
CA LEU A 28 4.41 6.44 -13.22
C LEU A 28 5.70 6.90 -12.54
N GLY A 29 6.79 6.15 -12.68
CA GLY A 29 8.10 6.54 -12.16
C GLY A 29 8.42 6.01 -10.76
N TYR A 30 7.74 4.94 -10.32
CA TYR A 30 7.97 4.37 -9.00
C TYR A 30 8.76 3.07 -9.08
N ASP A 31 9.51 2.77 -8.02
CA ASP A 31 10.14 1.48 -7.83
C ASP A 31 9.14 0.57 -7.13
N VAL A 32 8.95 -0.63 -7.66
CA VAL A 32 7.93 -1.56 -7.17
C VAL A 32 8.56 -2.87 -6.74
N GLU A 33 8.18 -3.32 -5.55
CA GLU A 33 8.47 -4.66 -5.09
C GLU A 33 7.14 -5.41 -5.02
N LEU A 34 7.12 -6.65 -5.50
CA LEU A 34 5.91 -7.46 -5.53
C LEU A 34 5.98 -8.56 -4.47
N ALA A 35 4.86 -8.80 -3.80
CA ALA A 35 4.70 -9.93 -2.90
C ALA A 35 3.45 -10.71 -3.30
N ARG A 36 3.54 -12.03 -3.30
CA ARG A 36 2.43 -12.90 -3.71
C ARG A 36 1.50 -13.27 -2.56
N ASP A 37 1.95 -13.05 -1.32
CA ASP A 37 1.16 -13.38 -0.13
C ASP A 37 1.64 -12.54 1.06
N ALA A 38 0.94 -12.67 2.18
CA ALA A 38 1.25 -11.92 3.39
C ALA A 38 2.62 -12.26 3.97
N LYS A 39 3.00 -13.53 3.92
CA LYS A 39 4.29 -13.98 4.45
C LYS A 39 5.44 -13.32 3.72
N GLU A 40 5.40 -13.33 2.39
CA GLU A 40 6.41 -12.69 1.56
C GLU A 40 6.43 -11.18 1.79
N ALA A 41 5.25 -10.56 1.88
CA ALA A 41 5.14 -9.13 2.16
C ALA A 41 5.82 -8.74 3.49
N LEU A 42 5.60 -9.53 4.53
CA LEU A 42 6.21 -9.28 5.83
C LEU A 42 7.73 -9.47 5.81
N GLU A 43 8.21 -10.48 5.12
CA GLU A 43 9.66 -10.70 4.95
C GLU A 43 10.31 -9.51 4.26
N ILE A 44 9.70 -9.02 3.18
CA ILE A 44 10.20 -7.86 2.42
C ILE A 44 10.14 -6.59 3.28
N ALA A 45 9.03 -6.35 3.97
CA ALA A 45 8.85 -5.15 4.78
C ALA A 45 9.81 -5.08 5.97
N ARG A 46 10.24 -6.23 6.50
CA ARG A 46 11.22 -6.26 7.60
C ARG A 46 12.64 -5.92 7.14
N LYS A 47 12.94 -6.17 5.87
CA LYS A 47 14.28 -5.93 5.30
C LYS A 47 14.43 -4.54 4.71
N GLU A 48 13.36 -3.98 4.16
CA GLU A 48 13.39 -2.72 3.43
C GLU A 48 12.21 -1.84 3.81
N TYR A 49 12.42 -0.54 3.75
CA TYR A 49 11.38 0.44 4.03
C TYR A 49 10.57 0.76 2.77
N PHE A 50 9.25 0.71 2.89
CA PHE A 50 8.33 1.12 1.83
C PHE A 50 7.38 2.20 2.38
N PRO A 51 7.43 3.41 1.84
CA PRO A 51 6.52 4.47 2.28
C PRO A 51 5.06 4.19 1.94
N LEU A 52 4.82 3.44 0.86
CA LEU A 52 3.48 3.04 0.43
C LEU A 52 3.39 1.53 0.24
N ILE A 53 2.35 0.95 0.82
CA ILE A 53 2.05 -0.48 0.67
C ILE A 53 0.61 -0.60 0.21
N ILE A 54 0.40 -1.38 -0.86
CA ILE A 54 -0.95 -1.65 -1.38
C ILE A 54 -1.17 -3.15 -1.29
N THR A 55 -2.20 -3.60 -0.61
CA THR A 55 -2.45 -5.03 -0.42
C THR A 55 -3.87 -5.42 -0.76
N ASP A 56 -4.01 -6.58 -1.40
CA ASP A 56 -5.28 -7.25 -1.57
C ASP A 56 -5.84 -7.62 -0.18
N LEU A 57 -7.14 -7.63 -0.05
CA LEU A 57 -7.83 -8.04 1.19
C LEU A 57 -8.07 -9.54 1.27
N MET A 58 -8.27 -10.18 0.11
CA MET A 58 -8.66 -11.58 0.03
C MET A 58 -7.48 -12.43 -0.40
N MET A 59 -6.73 -12.94 0.58
CA MET A 59 -5.59 -13.81 0.34
C MET A 59 -5.67 -15.06 1.22
N PRO A 60 -5.08 -16.19 0.77
CA PRO A 60 -5.05 -17.40 1.60
C PRO A 60 -4.22 -17.21 2.88
N GLU A 61 -4.55 -17.96 3.90
CA GLU A 61 -3.88 -18.02 5.22
C GLU A 61 -4.03 -16.74 6.02
N ILE A 62 -3.35 -15.66 5.65
CA ILE A 62 -3.44 -14.37 6.33
C ILE A 62 -4.08 -13.37 5.37
N ASP A 63 -5.23 -12.82 5.74
CA ASP A 63 -5.90 -11.84 4.89
C ASP A 63 -5.25 -10.45 5.01
N GLY A 64 -5.71 -9.53 4.15
CA GLY A 64 -5.14 -8.17 4.09
C GLY A 64 -5.33 -7.37 5.37
N THR A 65 -6.38 -7.63 6.16
CA THR A 65 -6.59 -6.90 7.42
C THR A 65 -5.58 -7.31 8.47
N GLN A 66 -5.30 -8.60 8.58
CA GLN A 66 -4.27 -9.12 9.48
C GLN A 66 -2.89 -8.64 9.05
N LEU A 67 -2.62 -8.66 7.75
CA LEU A 67 -1.37 -8.16 7.20
C LEU A 67 -1.17 -6.68 7.53
N CYS A 68 -2.21 -5.86 7.37
CA CYS A 68 -2.15 -4.44 7.70
C CYS A 68 -1.73 -4.20 9.15
N LYS A 69 -2.33 -4.93 10.08
CA LYS A 69 -1.99 -4.81 11.51
C LYS A 69 -0.51 -5.13 11.76
N GLN A 70 -0.01 -6.19 11.15
CA GLN A 70 1.39 -6.58 11.31
C GLN A 70 2.34 -5.60 10.65
N LEU A 71 1.98 -5.06 9.48
CA LEU A 71 2.78 -4.03 8.81
C LEU A 71 2.86 -2.75 9.65
N ARG A 72 1.78 -2.38 10.34
CA ARG A 72 1.78 -1.23 11.25
C ARG A 72 2.75 -1.40 12.39
N GLU A 73 2.91 -2.61 12.90
CA GLU A 73 3.89 -2.90 13.95
C GLU A 73 5.32 -2.73 13.45
N ILE A 74 5.57 -3.08 12.18
CA ILE A 74 6.89 -2.93 11.57
C ILE A 74 7.17 -1.47 11.22
N ASN A 75 6.17 -0.77 10.68
CA ASN A 75 6.32 0.59 10.20
C ASN A 75 5.04 1.40 10.44
N GLU A 76 5.04 2.14 11.51
CA GLU A 76 3.90 2.92 11.98
C GLU A 76 3.51 4.05 11.01
N THR A 77 4.48 4.60 10.30
CA THR A 77 4.26 5.78 9.44
C THR A 77 3.95 5.47 7.98
N ALA A 78 4.07 4.23 7.55
CA ALA A 78 3.76 3.86 6.17
C ALA A 78 2.30 4.15 5.84
N VAL A 79 2.03 4.51 4.61
CA VAL A 79 0.67 4.61 4.10
C VAL A 79 0.31 3.24 3.54
N ILE A 80 -0.81 2.69 3.98
CA ILE A 80 -1.27 1.36 3.57
C ILE A 80 -2.65 1.47 2.95
N TYR A 81 -2.77 1.05 1.69
CA TYR A 81 -4.04 1.04 0.95
C TYR A 81 -4.52 -0.39 0.72
N ALA A 82 -5.82 -0.59 0.89
CA ALA A 82 -6.48 -1.85 0.54
C ALA A 82 -6.84 -1.88 -0.94
N PHE A 83 -6.78 -3.04 -1.56
CA PHE A 83 -7.13 -3.24 -2.97
C PHE A 83 -8.11 -4.41 -3.08
N SER A 84 -9.37 -4.15 -3.45
CA SER A 84 -10.41 -5.17 -3.46
C SER A 84 -11.49 -4.91 -4.52
N GLY A 85 -12.14 -5.98 -4.96
CA GLY A 85 -13.23 -5.90 -5.93
C GLY A 85 -14.59 -5.55 -5.34
N TYR A 86 -14.73 -5.64 -4.01
CA TYR A 86 -16.03 -5.49 -3.35
C TYR A 86 -15.94 -4.63 -2.10
N LEU A 87 -15.84 -3.29 -2.29
CA LEU A 87 -15.81 -2.37 -1.15
C LEU A 87 -17.06 -1.48 -1.17
N THR A 88 -17.76 -1.45 -0.04
CA THR A 88 -18.86 -0.53 0.21
C THR A 88 -18.37 0.57 1.17
N GLU A 89 -19.19 1.61 1.39
CA GLU A 89 -18.85 2.67 2.35
C GLU A 89 -18.65 2.12 3.76
N LEU A 90 -19.47 1.14 4.14
CA LEU A 90 -19.34 0.49 5.46
C LEU A 90 -18.00 -0.21 5.60
N ASP A 91 -17.58 -0.90 4.55
CA ASP A 91 -16.29 -1.57 4.53
C ASP A 91 -15.13 -0.56 4.64
N SER A 92 -15.28 0.62 4.05
CA SER A 92 -14.27 1.69 4.12
C SER A 92 -14.03 2.14 5.57
N GLU A 93 -15.09 2.28 6.37
CA GLU A 93 -14.95 2.64 7.78
C GLU A 93 -14.25 1.54 8.57
N GLN A 94 -14.61 0.29 8.31
CA GLN A 94 -13.97 -0.86 8.95
C GLN A 94 -12.49 -0.93 8.61
N LEU A 95 -12.12 -0.62 7.37
CA LEU A 95 -10.72 -0.60 6.93
C LEU A 95 -9.92 0.48 7.66
N LYS A 96 -10.51 1.65 7.88
CA LYS A 96 -9.85 2.71 8.66
C LYS A 96 -9.57 2.24 10.08
N ASP A 97 -10.54 1.58 10.70
CA ASP A 97 -10.42 1.09 12.07
C ASP A 97 -9.30 0.06 12.20
N VAL A 98 -9.07 -0.73 11.16
CA VAL A 98 -7.97 -1.70 11.10
C VAL A 98 -6.60 -1.02 10.96
N GLY A 99 -6.56 0.14 10.31
CA GLY A 99 -5.32 0.89 10.11
C GLY A 99 -5.00 1.23 8.67
N PHE A 100 -5.91 0.98 7.73
CA PHE A 100 -5.74 1.38 6.34
C PHE A 100 -5.93 2.88 6.18
N ASP A 101 -5.13 3.48 5.33
CA ASP A 101 -5.21 4.92 5.03
C ASP A 101 -6.13 5.23 3.85
N GLY A 102 -6.47 4.22 3.07
CA GLY A 102 -7.36 4.38 1.93
C GLY A 102 -7.59 3.05 1.24
N HIS A 103 -8.31 3.09 0.13
CA HIS A 103 -8.60 1.87 -0.62
C HIS A 103 -8.72 2.17 -2.12
N LEU A 104 -8.51 1.11 -2.91
CA LEU A 104 -8.68 1.11 -4.35
C LEU A 104 -9.58 -0.05 -4.72
N CYS A 105 -10.46 0.15 -5.69
CA CYS A 105 -11.37 -0.88 -6.18
C CYS A 105 -10.80 -1.56 -7.42
N LYS A 106 -10.97 -2.86 -7.52
CA LYS A 106 -10.63 -3.65 -8.73
C LYS A 106 -11.81 -3.61 -9.71
N PRO A 107 -11.57 -3.56 -11.01
CA PRO A 107 -10.30 -3.27 -11.67
C PRO A 107 -9.96 -1.79 -11.59
N VAL A 108 -8.69 -1.48 -11.41
CA VAL A 108 -8.26 -0.09 -11.31
C VAL A 108 -7.78 0.42 -12.67
N LYS A 109 -8.25 1.61 -13.04
CA LYS A 109 -7.82 2.30 -14.26
C LYS A 109 -6.54 3.07 -13.97
N PHE A 110 -5.69 3.21 -14.98
CA PHE A 110 -4.41 3.90 -14.87
C PHE A 110 -4.54 5.29 -14.23
N GLU A 111 -5.49 6.10 -14.69
CA GLU A 111 -5.68 7.46 -14.15
C GLU A 111 -6.12 7.45 -12.68
N VAL A 112 -6.95 6.49 -12.30
CA VAL A 112 -7.39 6.35 -10.90
C VAL A 112 -6.22 5.93 -10.03
N LEU A 113 -5.41 4.99 -10.49
CA LEU A 113 -4.21 4.55 -9.77
C LEU A 113 -3.24 5.71 -9.60
N LYS A 114 -3.00 6.46 -10.67
CA LYS A 114 -2.12 7.64 -10.65
C LYS A 114 -2.54 8.63 -9.57
N HIS A 115 -3.81 9.02 -9.54
CA HIS A 115 -4.32 9.97 -8.55
C HIS A 115 -4.22 9.43 -7.13
N ALA A 116 -4.52 8.16 -6.94
CA ALA A 116 -4.42 7.52 -5.62
C ALA A 116 -2.98 7.51 -5.10
N ILE A 117 -2.02 7.18 -5.97
CA ILE A 117 -0.61 7.15 -5.61
C ILE A 117 -0.11 8.57 -5.28
N GLU A 118 -0.47 9.57 -6.08
CA GLU A 118 -0.11 10.96 -5.80
C GLU A 118 -0.65 11.41 -4.44
N GLY A 119 -1.91 11.08 -4.14
CA GLY A 119 -2.52 11.39 -2.85
C GLY A 119 -1.84 10.66 -1.69
N ALA A 120 -1.44 9.42 -1.91
CA ALA A 120 -0.73 8.63 -0.90
C ALA A 120 0.63 9.25 -0.57
N PHE A 121 1.40 9.65 -1.57
CA PHE A 121 2.71 10.28 -1.35
C PHE A 121 2.59 11.67 -0.73
N GLU A 122 1.51 12.37 -0.98
CA GLU A 122 1.23 13.62 -0.27
C GLU A 122 1.03 13.37 1.22
N LYS A 123 0.28 12.33 1.59
CA LYS A 123 0.12 11.93 3.00
C LYS A 123 1.45 11.57 3.64
N ILE A 124 2.31 10.87 2.90
CA ILE A 124 3.64 10.49 3.36
C ILE A 124 4.48 11.73 3.65
N HIS A 125 4.47 12.71 2.74
CA HIS A 125 5.16 13.99 2.94
C HIS A 125 4.66 14.72 4.19
N GLN A 126 3.34 14.78 4.38
CA GLN A 126 2.73 15.43 5.55
C GLN A 126 3.16 14.75 6.85
N ARG A 127 3.19 13.43 6.90
CA ARG A 127 3.63 12.68 8.07
C ARG A 127 5.09 12.93 8.40
N GLN A 128 5.94 12.95 7.40
CA GLN A 128 7.36 13.21 7.58
C GLN A 128 7.63 14.65 7.98
N GLY A 129 6.89 15.59 7.39
CA GLY A 129 6.97 17.00 7.77
C GLY A 129 6.60 17.23 9.24
N ARG A 130 5.56 16.54 9.72
CA ARG A 130 5.16 16.60 11.14
C ARG A 130 6.22 16.01 12.05
N ALA A 131 6.80 14.88 11.68
CA ALA A 131 7.87 14.25 12.45
C ALA A 131 9.09 15.16 12.52
N ALA A 132 9.46 15.82 11.41
CA ALA A 132 10.59 16.74 11.35
C ALA A 132 10.36 17.99 12.18
N ASN A 133 9.12 18.42 12.34
CA ASN A 133 8.74 19.64 13.06
C ASN A 133 8.40 19.41 14.54
N THR A 134 8.42 18.17 14.99
CA THR A 134 8.13 17.84 16.39
C THR A 134 9.38 18.10 17.21
N PRO A 135 9.28 18.94 18.26
CA PRO A 135 10.43 19.24 19.11
C PRO A 135 10.92 18.02 19.89
#